data_d5826b1955c08ad849a184b080bdeeec
#
_entry.id   d5826b1955c08ad849a184b080bdeeec
#
_cell.length_a   1.000
_cell.length_b   1.000
_cell.length_c   1.000
_cell.angle_alpha   90.00
_cell.angle_beta   90.00
_cell.angle_gamma   90.00
#
_symmetry.space_group_name_H-M   'P 1'
#
loop_
_entity.id
_entity.type
_entity.pdbx_description
1 polymer ?
#
loop_
_entity_poly.entity_id
_entity_poly.type
_entity_poly.pdbx_seq_one_letter_code
_entity_poly.pdbx_strand_id
1 'polypeptide(L)'
;AIREKANGLELPELSDYSESAGHGTSAVYNGKTIQCGGSKILSDEQKKIANKDDSVFVIYDGQLIGSLNVSDTVRPEAKEVISQLKGLGVKNTVMLTGDRQQPAENVKNELGLSECHAELLPAQKLELFKGLKSKSKGACFVGDGINDAPVLSASDCGIAMGFGSEAAIEASDAVLASGTLKQLPKAIKIARSVINTVKGNIIFALSIKALVIILAAFGLAQIWMSVIADTGVSVVCVIIAARLLKKKY
;
A
#
# COMPACT_ATOMS: atom_id res chain seq x y z
N ALA A 1 17.95 -0.53 11.47
CA ALA A 1 18.10 -1.93 11.90
C ALA A 1 19.52 -2.21 12.41
N ILE A 2 20.59 -2.22 11.55
CA ILE A 2 21.97 -2.54 12.01
C ILE A 2 22.45 -1.54 13.07
N ARG A 3 22.31 -0.23 12.85
CA ARG A 3 22.65 0.80 13.84
C ARG A 3 21.89 0.68 15.16
N GLU A 4 20.65 0.30 15.12
CA GLU A 4 19.82 0.11 16.34
C GLU A 4 20.32 -1.07 17.16
N LYS A 5 20.69 -2.17 16.50
CA LYS A 5 21.27 -3.34 17.20
C LYS A 5 22.69 -3.09 17.71
N ALA A 6 23.44 -2.20 17.07
CA ALA A 6 24.78 -1.79 17.48
C ALA A 6 24.78 -0.68 18.54
N ASN A 7 23.60 -0.18 18.95
CA ASN A 7 23.51 0.89 19.95
C ASN A 7 24.05 0.42 21.30
N GLY A 8 25.06 1.14 21.81
CA GLY A 8 25.77 0.78 23.05
C GLY A 8 27.03 -0.08 22.85
N LEU A 9 27.39 -0.45 21.62
CA LEU A 9 28.67 -1.05 21.32
C LEU A 9 29.73 0.03 21.01
N GLU A 10 30.93 -0.12 21.53
CA GLU A 10 32.07 0.68 21.11
C GLU A 10 32.43 0.34 19.66
N LEU A 11 32.36 1.34 18.79
CA LEU A 11 32.70 1.16 17.39
C LEU A 11 34.21 1.24 17.21
N PRO A 12 34.84 0.27 16.50
CA PRO A 12 36.27 0.31 16.23
C PRO A 12 36.62 1.46 15.29
N GLU A 13 37.81 2.04 15.44
CA GLU A 13 38.35 2.97 14.46
C GLU A 13 38.75 2.22 13.19
N LEU A 14 38.27 2.69 12.05
CA LEU A 14 38.55 2.14 10.73
C LEU A 14 39.33 3.19 9.91
N SER A 15 40.32 2.72 9.14
CA SER A 15 41.01 3.54 8.13
C SER A 15 40.70 3.06 6.72
N ASP A 16 41.08 3.88 5.72
CA ASP A 16 40.98 3.54 4.29
C ASP A 16 39.62 3.04 3.85
N TYR A 17 38.54 3.73 4.30
CA TYR A 17 37.18 3.43 3.91
C TYR A 17 36.95 3.64 2.43
N SER A 18 36.41 2.67 1.75
CA SER A 18 35.96 2.77 0.36
C SER A 18 34.63 2.05 0.17
N GLU A 19 33.82 2.60 -0.75
CA GLU A 19 32.54 2.00 -1.14
C GLU A 19 32.55 1.74 -2.65
N SER A 20 32.12 0.54 -3.03
CA SER A 20 31.99 0.13 -4.43
C SER A 20 30.55 -0.28 -4.73
N ALA A 21 29.93 0.42 -5.68
CA ALA A 21 28.53 0.13 -6.04
C ALA A 21 28.33 -1.32 -6.44
N GLY A 22 27.40 -2.00 -5.77
CA GLY A 22 27.07 -3.39 -6.00
C GLY A 22 28.06 -4.42 -5.43
N HIS A 23 29.16 -3.99 -4.80
CA HIS A 23 30.16 -4.86 -4.13
C HIS A 23 30.23 -4.60 -2.62
N GLY A 24 29.61 -3.50 -2.13
CA GLY A 24 29.63 -3.18 -0.72
C GLY A 24 30.75 -2.22 -0.30
N THR A 25 31.15 -2.29 0.95
CA THR A 25 32.16 -1.41 1.58
C THR A 25 33.39 -2.18 2.00
N SER A 26 34.55 -1.54 1.98
CA SER A 26 35.79 -2.05 2.54
C SER A 26 36.49 -1.00 3.39
N ALA A 27 37.22 -1.45 4.40
CA ALA A 27 38.01 -0.62 5.28
C ALA A 27 39.19 -1.42 5.83
N VAL A 28 40.12 -0.77 6.52
CA VAL A 28 41.21 -1.42 7.24
C VAL A 28 40.96 -1.33 8.74
N TYR A 29 41.01 -2.48 9.41
CA TYR A 29 40.92 -2.65 10.85
C TYR A 29 42.12 -3.44 11.36
N ASN A 30 42.88 -2.88 12.31
CA ASN A 30 44.11 -3.50 12.86
C ASN A 30 45.08 -3.93 11.75
N GLY A 31 45.26 -3.13 10.70
CA GLY A 31 46.18 -3.41 9.58
C GLY A 31 45.72 -4.49 8.61
N LYS A 32 44.48 -4.98 8.75
CA LYS A 32 43.88 -6.00 7.89
C LYS A 32 42.59 -5.48 7.23
N THR A 33 42.32 -5.97 6.02
CA THR A 33 41.13 -5.55 5.28
C THR A 33 39.87 -6.21 5.85
N ILE A 34 38.85 -5.37 6.11
CA ILE A 34 37.49 -5.80 6.42
C ILE A 34 36.58 -5.39 5.25
N GLN A 35 35.74 -6.30 4.79
CA GLN A 35 34.77 -6.06 3.72
C GLN A 35 33.37 -6.41 4.21
N CYS A 36 32.40 -5.59 3.83
CA CYS A 36 31.00 -5.81 4.19
C CYS A 36 30.14 -5.59 2.93
N GLY A 37 29.33 -6.58 2.56
CA GLY A 37 28.50 -6.47 1.35
C GLY A 37 27.61 -7.67 1.10
N GLY A 38 26.92 -7.69 -0.02
CA GLY A 38 26.07 -8.80 -0.44
C GLY A 38 26.87 -10.03 -0.91
N SER A 39 26.17 -11.06 -1.38
CA SER A 39 26.76 -12.33 -1.81
C SER A 39 27.82 -12.24 -2.93
N LYS A 40 27.92 -11.10 -3.60
CA LYS A 40 28.93 -10.85 -4.65
C LYS A 40 30.37 -10.73 -4.11
N ILE A 41 30.54 -10.41 -2.84
CA ILE A 41 31.88 -10.31 -2.22
C ILE A 41 32.44 -11.67 -1.82
N LEU A 42 31.60 -12.71 -1.81
CA LEU A 42 31.97 -14.07 -1.40
C LEU A 42 32.72 -14.82 -2.50
N SER A 43 33.78 -15.52 -2.15
CA SER A 43 34.40 -16.53 -3.01
C SER A 43 33.46 -17.73 -3.20
N ASP A 44 33.73 -18.56 -4.21
CA ASP A 44 32.90 -19.72 -4.49
C ASP A 44 32.92 -20.78 -3.35
N GLU A 45 34.00 -20.85 -2.58
CA GLU A 45 34.07 -21.67 -1.39
C GLU A 45 33.24 -21.08 -0.25
N GLN A 46 33.31 -19.77 -0.05
CA GLN A 46 32.51 -19.05 0.98
C GLN A 46 31.01 -19.11 0.69
N LYS A 47 30.60 -19.08 -0.58
CA LYS A 47 29.18 -19.24 -0.99
C LYS A 47 28.60 -20.59 -0.60
N LYS A 48 29.43 -21.66 -0.48
CA LYS A 48 28.97 -22.99 -0.05
C LYS A 48 28.68 -23.05 1.45
N ILE A 49 29.37 -22.22 2.23
CA ILE A 49 29.29 -22.21 3.70
C ILE A 49 28.29 -21.12 4.16
N ALA A 50 28.15 -20.07 3.36
CA ALA A 50 27.27 -18.95 3.68
C ALA A 50 25.79 -19.36 3.73
N ASN A 51 25.09 -18.88 4.75
CA ASN A 51 23.66 -19.07 4.82
C ASN A 51 22.96 -18.31 3.69
N LYS A 52 22.13 -19.01 2.92
CA LYS A 52 21.44 -18.44 1.75
C LYS A 52 20.41 -17.36 2.10
N ASP A 53 19.95 -17.37 3.35
CA ASP A 53 18.96 -16.41 3.86
C ASP A 53 19.58 -15.09 4.30
N ASP A 54 20.92 -15.02 4.46
CA ASP A 54 21.62 -13.82 4.88
C ASP A 54 21.83 -12.86 3.69
N SER A 55 21.68 -11.58 3.97
CA SER A 55 21.76 -10.51 2.96
C SER A 55 23.06 -9.71 3.03
N VAL A 56 23.75 -9.71 4.16
CA VAL A 56 25.00 -8.99 4.38
C VAL A 56 26.03 -9.93 4.96
N PHE A 57 27.20 -10.00 4.34
CA PHE A 57 28.33 -10.82 4.72
C PHE A 57 29.50 -9.94 5.14
N VAL A 58 30.25 -10.39 6.13
CA VAL A 58 31.44 -9.68 6.65
C VAL A 58 32.65 -10.59 6.48
N ILE A 59 33.62 -10.11 5.72
CA ILE A 59 34.90 -10.77 5.45
C ILE A 59 36.00 -9.99 6.15
N TYR A 60 36.84 -10.64 6.91
CA TYR A 60 38.01 -10.08 7.56
C TYR A 60 39.25 -10.86 7.16
N ASP A 61 40.26 -10.18 6.63
CA ASP A 61 41.52 -10.81 6.18
C ASP A 61 41.28 -12.02 5.22
N GLY A 62 40.30 -11.87 4.29
CA GLY A 62 39.90 -12.89 3.34
C GLY A 62 39.02 -14.03 3.91
N GLN A 63 38.74 -14.06 5.22
CA GLN A 63 37.91 -15.08 5.84
C GLN A 63 36.49 -14.54 6.13
N LEU A 64 35.46 -15.33 5.83
CA LEU A 64 34.07 -15.03 6.22
C LEU A 64 33.95 -15.18 7.75
N ILE A 65 33.79 -14.05 8.46
CA ILE A 65 33.71 -14.03 9.92
C ILE A 65 32.26 -14.00 10.42
N GLY A 66 31.32 -13.61 9.56
CA GLY A 66 29.91 -13.54 9.94
C GLY A 66 29.01 -13.08 8.81
N SER A 67 27.74 -13.22 9.07
CA SER A 67 26.68 -12.76 8.17
C SER A 67 25.51 -12.23 8.97
N LEU A 68 24.76 -11.35 8.35
CA LEU A 68 23.57 -10.71 8.92
C LEU A 68 22.39 -10.94 7.99
N ASN A 69 21.30 -11.44 8.54
CA ASN A 69 20.02 -11.42 7.85
C ASN A 69 19.36 -10.07 8.11
N VAL A 70 19.32 -9.22 7.08
CA VAL A 70 18.58 -7.94 7.10
C VAL A 70 17.35 -8.16 6.24
N SER A 71 16.22 -8.34 6.88
CA SER A 71 14.93 -8.47 6.23
C SER A 71 14.01 -7.33 6.64
N ASP A 72 13.19 -6.87 5.72
CA ASP A 72 12.13 -5.94 6.05
C ASP A 72 11.12 -6.62 6.97
N THR A 73 10.71 -5.90 7.99
CA THR A 73 9.68 -6.39 8.91
C THR A 73 8.30 -6.01 8.40
N VAL A 74 7.39 -6.98 8.43
CA VAL A 74 5.99 -6.74 8.14
C VAL A 74 5.42 -5.72 9.14
N ARG A 75 4.68 -4.72 8.66
CA ARG A 75 4.04 -3.72 9.53
C ARG A 75 3.11 -4.42 10.52
N PRO A 76 3.17 -4.10 11.81
CA PRO A 76 2.38 -4.81 12.85
C PRO A 76 0.87 -4.80 12.57
N GLU A 77 0.37 -3.72 11.95
CA GLU A 77 -1.04 -3.57 11.61
C GLU A 77 -1.48 -4.32 10.36
N ALA A 78 -0.56 -4.80 9.51
CA ALA A 78 -0.88 -5.33 8.19
C ALA A 78 -1.84 -6.51 8.24
N LYS A 79 -1.62 -7.46 9.14
CA LYS A 79 -2.47 -8.65 9.29
C LYS A 79 -3.91 -8.29 9.67
N GLU A 80 -4.06 -7.36 10.63
CA GLU A 80 -5.37 -6.87 11.04
C GLU A 80 -6.09 -6.16 9.88
N VAL A 81 -5.37 -5.32 9.14
CA VAL A 81 -5.92 -4.60 7.99
C VAL A 81 -6.39 -5.56 6.90
N ILE A 82 -5.60 -6.57 6.55
CA ILE A 82 -6.01 -7.59 5.57
C ILE A 82 -7.27 -8.32 6.02
N SER A 83 -7.37 -8.68 7.30
CA SER A 83 -8.57 -9.30 7.86
C SER A 83 -9.79 -8.36 7.75
N GLN A 84 -9.63 -7.08 8.08
CA GLN A 84 -10.70 -6.09 7.95
C GLN A 84 -11.14 -5.88 6.50
N LEU A 85 -10.20 -5.86 5.53
CA LEU A 85 -10.50 -5.76 4.10
C LEU A 85 -11.34 -6.95 3.62
N LYS A 86 -10.99 -8.17 4.03
CA LYS A 86 -11.79 -9.37 3.74
C LYS A 86 -13.20 -9.26 4.33
N GLY A 87 -13.33 -8.80 5.57
CA GLY A 87 -14.62 -8.52 6.22
C GLY A 87 -15.45 -7.45 5.51
N LEU A 88 -14.80 -6.52 4.82
CA LEU A 88 -15.44 -5.52 3.96
C LEU A 88 -15.78 -6.06 2.56
N GLY A 89 -15.55 -7.34 2.28
CA GLY A 89 -15.90 -8.00 1.01
C GLY A 89 -14.86 -7.82 -0.09
N VAL A 90 -13.61 -7.47 0.24
CA VAL A 90 -12.48 -7.59 -0.68
C VAL A 90 -12.22 -9.08 -0.89
N LYS A 91 -12.39 -9.55 -2.13
CA LYS A 91 -12.31 -10.98 -2.45
C LYS A 91 -10.88 -11.47 -2.52
N ASN A 92 -10.03 -10.73 -3.22
CA ASN A 92 -8.63 -11.08 -3.47
C ASN A 92 -7.71 -9.98 -2.92
N THR A 93 -6.70 -10.42 -2.20
CA THR A 93 -5.59 -9.57 -1.72
C THR A 93 -4.32 -10.13 -2.32
N VAL A 94 -3.66 -9.34 -3.17
CA VAL A 94 -2.51 -9.77 -3.97
C VAL A 94 -1.32 -8.89 -3.64
N MET A 95 -0.15 -9.48 -3.45
CA MET A 95 1.12 -8.77 -3.30
C MET A 95 1.94 -8.85 -4.58
N LEU A 96 2.41 -7.69 -5.07
CA LEU A 96 3.31 -7.56 -6.21
C LEU A 96 4.61 -6.94 -5.71
N THR A 97 5.70 -7.72 -5.69
CA THR A 97 6.97 -7.26 -5.14
C THR A 97 8.15 -7.55 -6.08
N GLY A 98 9.20 -6.74 -5.98
CA GLY A 98 10.49 -7.01 -6.59
C GLY A 98 11.41 -7.90 -5.74
N ASP A 99 11.00 -8.24 -4.51
CA ASP A 99 11.76 -9.07 -3.60
C ASP A 99 11.85 -10.52 -4.08
N ARG A 100 12.76 -11.27 -3.45
CA ARG A 100 12.94 -12.70 -3.74
C ARG A 100 11.69 -13.51 -3.38
N GLN A 101 11.49 -14.62 -4.10
CA GLN A 101 10.34 -15.50 -3.94
C GLN A 101 10.12 -15.98 -2.49
N GLN A 102 11.17 -16.46 -1.82
CA GLN A 102 11.03 -17.06 -0.49
C GLN A 102 10.57 -16.08 0.60
N PRO A 103 11.18 -14.88 0.75
CA PRO A 103 10.68 -13.86 1.68
C PRO A 103 9.25 -13.43 1.38
N ALA A 104 8.91 -13.26 0.10
CA ALA A 104 7.59 -12.85 -0.33
C ALA A 104 6.51 -13.90 0.01
N GLU A 105 6.78 -15.18 -0.18
CA GLU A 105 5.87 -16.28 0.23
C GLU A 105 5.70 -16.33 1.75
N ASN A 106 6.73 -16.06 2.52
CA ASN A 106 6.63 -16.00 3.99
C ASN A 106 5.67 -14.88 4.41
N VAL A 107 5.81 -13.69 3.83
CA VAL A 107 4.91 -12.54 4.08
C VAL A 107 3.48 -12.85 3.66
N LYS A 108 3.28 -13.47 2.49
CA LYS A 108 1.95 -13.90 2.03
C LYS A 108 1.28 -14.82 3.05
N ASN A 109 2.00 -15.82 3.55
CA ASN A 109 1.48 -16.79 4.50
C ASN A 109 1.18 -16.14 5.86
N GLU A 110 2.07 -15.27 6.35
CA GLU A 110 1.90 -14.54 7.61
C GLU A 110 0.66 -13.64 7.57
N LEU A 111 0.46 -12.91 6.47
CA LEU A 111 -0.66 -11.98 6.27
C LEU A 111 -1.94 -12.67 5.80
N GLY A 112 -1.83 -13.91 5.31
CA GLY A 112 -2.94 -14.65 4.73
C GLY A 112 -3.44 -14.01 3.43
N LEU A 113 -2.53 -13.55 2.57
CA LEU A 113 -2.88 -13.00 1.25
C LEU A 113 -3.35 -14.11 0.31
N SER A 114 -4.17 -13.75 -0.67
CA SER A 114 -4.69 -14.69 -1.67
C SER A 114 -3.60 -15.13 -2.63
N GLU A 115 -2.79 -14.18 -3.11
CA GLU A 115 -1.74 -14.41 -4.10
C GLU A 115 -0.51 -13.55 -3.78
N CYS A 116 0.65 -14.02 -4.24
CA CYS A 116 1.90 -13.28 -4.21
C CYS A 116 2.68 -13.52 -5.49
N HIS A 117 3.18 -12.45 -6.08
CA HIS A 117 4.05 -12.48 -7.23
C HIS A 117 5.33 -11.71 -6.89
N ALA A 118 6.44 -12.41 -6.90
CA ALA A 118 7.75 -11.92 -6.50
C ALA A 118 8.69 -11.72 -7.70
N GLU A 119 9.86 -11.13 -7.46
CA GLU A 119 10.93 -10.92 -8.46
C GLU A 119 10.49 -10.11 -9.68
N LEU A 120 9.48 -9.23 -9.51
CA LEU A 120 8.90 -8.46 -10.59
C LEU A 120 9.68 -7.18 -10.87
N LEU A 121 10.00 -6.95 -12.13
CA LEU A 121 10.41 -5.64 -12.62
C LEU A 121 9.20 -4.68 -12.71
N PRO A 122 9.40 -3.35 -12.68
CA PRO A 122 8.29 -2.39 -12.72
C PRO A 122 7.32 -2.59 -13.90
N ALA A 123 7.84 -2.89 -15.09
CA ALA A 123 7.01 -3.18 -16.28
C ALA A 123 6.17 -4.45 -16.10
N GLN A 124 6.75 -5.49 -15.52
CA GLN A 124 6.05 -6.75 -15.25
C GLN A 124 4.97 -6.59 -14.18
N LYS A 125 5.19 -5.74 -13.13
CA LYS A 125 4.16 -5.40 -12.17
C LYS A 125 2.93 -4.79 -12.85
N LEU A 126 3.15 -3.85 -13.78
CA LEU A 126 2.07 -3.20 -14.52
C LEU A 126 1.29 -4.18 -15.40
N GLU A 127 1.96 -5.03 -16.16
CA GLU A 127 1.30 -6.01 -17.02
C GLU A 127 0.49 -7.03 -16.22
N LEU A 128 1.09 -7.56 -15.15
CA LEU A 128 0.42 -8.49 -14.26
C LEU A 128 -0.81 -7.86 -13.60
N PHE A 129 -0.67 -6.61 -13.11
CA PHE A 129 -1.79 -5.87 -12.53
C PHE A 129 -2.93 -5.68 -13.53
N LYS A 130 -2.65 -5.32 -14.78
CA LYS A 130 -3.66 -5.20 -15.85
C LYS A 130 -4.38 -6.53 -16.08
N GLY A 131 -3.64 -7.65 -16.05
CA GLY A 131 -4.22 -8.99 -16.15
C GLY A 131 -5.13 -9.36 -14.98
N LEU A 132 -4.78 -8.98 -13.75
CA LEU A 132 -5.61 -9.18 -12.56
C LEU A 132 -6.85 -8.27 -12.59
N LYS A 133 -6.68 -7.00 -12.98
CA LYS A 133 -7.76 -6.02 -13.12
C LYS A 133 -8.83 -6.50 -14.10
N SER A 134 -8.43 -7.03 -15.27
CA SER A 134 -9.37 -7.51 -16.28
C SER A 134 -10.27 -8.66 -15.83
N LYS A 135 -9.83 -9.43 -14.82
CA LYS A 135 -10.58 -10.55 -14.22
C LYS A 135 -11.43 -10.13 -13.02
N SER A 136 -11.36 -8.89 -12.60
CA SER A 136 -12.05 -8.34 -11.42
C SER A 136 -13.12 -7.31 -11.82
N LYS A 137 -14.06 -7.02 -10.90
CA LYS A 137 -15.04 -5.94 -11.07
C LYS A 137 -14.49 -4.56 -10.73
N GLY A 138 -13.29 -4.50 -10.20
CA GLY A 138 -12.56 -3.31 -9.81
C GLY A 138 -11.32 -3.71 -9.05
N ALA A 139 -10.21 -3.02 -9.29
CA ALA A 139 -8.91 -3.27 -8.69
C ALA A 139 -8.34 -1.97 -8.10
N CYS A 140 -8.03 -2.01 -6.81
CA CYS A 140 -7.32 -0.96 -6.13
C CYS A 140 -5.86 -1.37 -5.96
N PHE A 141 -4.94 -0.43 -6.16
CA PHE A 141 -3.52 -0.64 -5.91
C PHE A 141 -3.05 0.30 -4.79
N VAL A 142 -2.26 -0.23 -3.87
CA VAL A 142 -1.65 0.54 -2.78
C VAL A 142 -0.14 0.45 -2.92
N GLY A 143 0.55 1.57 -3.02
CA GLY A 143 1.99 1.64 -3.20
C GLY A 143 2.61 2.88 -2.58
N ASP A 144 3.93 2.91 -2.46
CA ASP A 144 4.68 4.03 -1.87
C ASP A 144 5.91 4.46 -2.69
N GLY A 145 6.32 3.66 -3.66
CA GLY A 145 7.52 3.86 -4.45
C GLY A 145 7.31 4.53 -5.81
N ILE A 146 8.38 5.16 -6.32
CA ILE A 146 8.42 5.68 -7.72
C ILE A 146 8.09 4.58 -8.72
N ASN A 147 8.55 3.36 -8.48
CA ASN A 147 8.33 2.21 -9.35
C ASN A 147 6.88 1.75 -9.40
N ASP A 148 6.04 2.20 -8.47
CA ASP A 148 4.62 1.85 -8.37
C ASP A 148 3.72 2.87 -9.07
N ALA A 149 4.22 4.06 -9.42
CA ALA A 149 3.46 5.13 -10.08
C ALA A 149 2.72 4.66 -11.36
N PRO A 150 3.33 3.85 -12.27
CA PRO A 150 2.61 3.34 -13.43
C PRO A 150 1.44 2.42 -13.08
N VAL A 151 1.54 1.64 -12.00
CA VAL A 151 0.48 0.74 -11.54
C VAL A 151 -0.62 1.51 -10.82
N LEU A 152 -0.25 2.53 -10.01
CA LEU A 152 -1.20 3.44 -9.36
C LEU A 152 -2.10 4.11 -10.40
N SER A 153 -1.51 4.72 -11.45
CA SER A 153 -2.26 5.36 -12.53
C SER A 153 -3.12 4.39 -13.36
N ALA A 154 -2.72 3.13 -13.48
CA ALA A 154 -3.46 2.12 -14.25
C ALA A 154 -4.60 1.47 -13.45
N SER A 155 -4.64 1.66 -12.14
CA SER A 155 -5.65 1.07 -11.26
C SER A 155 -7.01 1.78 -11.40
N ASP A 156 -8.09 1.16 -10.89
CA ASP A 156 -9.40 1.81 -10.79
C ASP A 156 -9.45 2.75 -9.58
N CYS A 157 -8.55 2.55 -8.63
CA CYS A 157 -8.31 3.43 -7.50
C CYS A 157 -6.86 3.21 -7.03
N GLY A 158 -5.98 4.14 -7.36
CA GLY A 158 -4.59 4.18 -6.89
C GLY A 158 -4.50 4.88 -5.54
N ILE A 159 -3.88 4.24 -4.57
CA ILE A 159 -3.72 4.79 -3.22
C ILE A 159 -2.23 4.86 -2.89
N ALA A 160 -1.71 6.07 -2.68
CA ALA A 160 -0.35 6.26 -2.21
C ALA A 160 -0.28 6.30 -0.68
N MET A 161 0.85 5.82 -0.14
CA MET A 161 1.19 6.02 1.27
C MET A 161 1.72 7.45 1.46
N GLY A 162 1.33 8.12 2.55
CA GLY A 162 1.64 9.53 2.78
C GLY A 162 3.14 9.88 2.92
N PHE A 163 3.99 8.87 3.16
CA PHE A 163 5.45 8.99 3.14
C PHE A 163 6.07 8.40 1.86
N GLY A 164 5.25 8.15 0.85
CA GLY A 164 5.70 7.68 -0.45
C GLY A 164 6.41 8.77 -1.26
N SER A 165 6.95 8.38 -2.41
CA SER A 165 7.57 9.33 -3.34
C SER A 165 6.56 10.32 -3.91
N GLU A 166 7.01 11.54 -4.25
CA GLU A 166 6.15 12.54 -4.93
C GLU A 166 5.50 11.97 -6.18
N ALA A 167 6.24 11.19 -6.97
CA ALA A 167 5.71 10.54 -8.18
C ALA A 167 4.58 9.54 -7.87
N ALA A 168 4.65 8.79 -6.77
CA ALA A 168 3.57 7.89 -6.35
C ALA A 168 2.35 8.68 -5.87
N ILE A 169 2.56 9.77 -5.13
CA ILE A 169 1.49 10.65 -4.65
C ILE A 169 0.76 11.31 -5.84
N GLU A 170 1.51 11.85 -6.81
CA GLU A 170 0.96 12.50 -7.99
C GLU A 170 0.20 11.53 -8.91
N ALA A 171 0.64 10.27 -8.98
CA ALA A 171 0.02 9.21 -9.78
C ALA A 171 -1.21 8.57 -9.11
N SER A 172 -1.54 8.92 -7.86
CA SER A 172 -2.60 8.27 -7.08
C SER A 172 -3.91 9.08 -7.06
N ASP A 173 -5.03 8.37 -6.90
CA ASP A 173 -6.36 8.98 -6.69
C ASP A 173 -6.58 9.40 -5.23
N ALA A 174 -5.88 8.76 -4.29
CA ALA A 174 -5.99 9.04 -2.86
C ALA A 174 -4.65 8.82 -2.14
N VAL A 175 -4.46 9.54 -1.03
CA VAL A 175 -3.24 9.43 -0.21
C VAL A 175 -3.61 9.12 1.24
N LEU A 176 -2.96 8.11 1.82
CA LEU A 176 -3.06 7.79 3.24
C LEU A 176 -2.10 8.68 4.02
N ALA A 177 -2.52 9.90 4.35
CA ALA A 177 -1.69 10.97 4.89
C ALA A 177 -0.88 10.61 6.14
N SER A 178 -1.39 9.75 7.02
CA SER A 178 -0.65 9.28 8.21
C SER A 178 0.35 8.15 7.93
N GLY A 179 0.42 7.68 6.68
CA GLY A 179 1.30 6.57 6.30
C GLY A 179 0.98 5.23 6.96
N THR A 180 -0.17 5.08 7.63
CA THR A 180 -0.60 3.81 8.22
C THR A 180 -1.65 3.12 7.38
N LEU A 181 -1.51 1.82 7.21
CA LEU A 181 -2.47 0.97 6.49
C LEU A 181 -3.86 0.93 7.17
N LYS A 182 -3.97 1.26 8.46
CA LYS A 182 -5.25 1.29 9.20
C LYS A 182 -6.27 2.28 8.61
N GLN A 183 -5.80 3.26 7.84
CA GLN A 183 -6.69 4.20 7.15
C GLN A 183 -7.42 3.56 5.96
N LEU A 184 -6.89 2.51 5.35
CA LEU A 184 -7.47 1.89 4.17
C LEU A 184 -8.88 1.29 4.41
N PRO A 185 -9.12 0.46 5.43
CA PRO A 185 -10.47 0.00 5.76
C PRO A 185 -11.42 1.14 6.10
N LYS A 186 -10.93 2.20 6.76
CA LYS A 186 -11.74 3.39 7.07
C LYS A 186 -12.15 4.13 5.80
N ALA A 187 -11.22 4.34 4.86
CA ALA A 187 -11.50 4.98 3.58
C ALA A 187 -12.60 4.22 2.81
N ILE A 188 -12.54 2.90 2.76
CA ILE A 188 -13.58 2.07 2.12
C ILE A 188 -14.94 2.23 2.82
N LYS A 189 -14.99 2.26 4.16
CA LYS A 189 -16.24 2.47 4.90
C LYS A 189 -16.82 3.86 4.63
N ILE A 190 -15.98 4.89 4.59
CA ILE A 190 -16.38 6.26 4.26
C ILE A 190 -16.94 6.31 2.85
N ALA A 191 -16.21 5.82 1.85
CA ALA A 191 -16.63 5.81 0.46
C ALA A 191 -18.00 5.11 0.26
N ARG A 192 -18.19 3.95 0.87
CA ARG A 192 -19.49 3.24 0.84
C ARG A 192 -20.62 4.03 1.50
N SER A 193 -20.33 4.68 2.62
CA SER A 193 -21.33 5.50 3.32
C SER A 193 -21.74 6.71 2.48
N VAL A 194 -20.77 7.35 1.81
CA VAL A 194 -21.04 8.47 0.89
C VAL A 194 -21.89 8.00 -0.28
N ILE A 195 -21.50 6.92 -0.97
CA ILE A 195 -22.25 6.38 -2.10
C ILE A 195 -23.68 6.01 -1.72
N ASN A 196 -23.88 5.36 -0.56
CA ASN A 196 -25.21 4.97 -0.09
C ASN A 196 -26.08 6.21 0.23
N THR A 197 -25.48 7.25 0.82
CA THR A 197 -26.19 8.51 1.08
C THR A 197 -26.56 9.22 -0.22
N VAL A 198 -25.64 9.29 -1.19
CA VAL A 198 -25.92 9.88 -2.50
C VAL A 198 -27.05 9.13 -3.21
N LYS A 199 -26.99 7.80 -3.27
CA LYS A 199 -28.06 6.98 -3.85
C LYS A 199 -29.41 7.20 -3.14
N GLY A 200 -29.41 7.26 -1.81
CA GLY A 200 -30.60 7.53 -1.02
C GLY A 200 -31.21 8.90 -1.32
N ASN A 201 -30.36 9.93 -1.39
CA ASN A 201 -30.79 11.29 -1.73
C ASN A 201 -31.36 11.40 -3.16
N ILE A 202 -30.74 10.72 -4.13
CA ILE A 202 -31.24 10.69 -5.52
C ILE A 202 -32.64 10.02 -5.57
N ILE A 203 -32.76 8.85 -4.96
CA ILE A 203 -34.04 8.12 -4.94
C ILE A 203 -35.11 8.97 -4.25
N PHE A 204 -34.79 9.55 -3.10
CA PHE A 204 -35.71 10.43 -2.37
C PHE A 204 -36.17 11.62 -3.21
N ALA A 205 -35.22 12.36 -3.82
CA ALA A 205 -35.52 13.51 -4.64
C ALA A 205 -36.38 13.15 -5.85
N LEU A 206 -36.06 12.08 -6.57
CA LEU A 206 -36.84 11.62 -7.72
C LEU A 206 -38.24 11.16 -7.33
N SER A 207 -38.39 10.48 -6.17
CA SER A 207 -39.68 10.02 -5.69
C SER A 207 -40.61 11.17 -5.37
N ILE A 208 -40.14 12.22 -4.71
CA ILE A 208 -40.95 13.43 -4.41
C ILE A 208 -41.33 14.13 -5.69
N LYS A 209 -40.40 14.28 -6.65
CA LYS A 209 -40.73 14.91 -7.96
C LYS A 209 -41.77 14.10 -8.73
N ALA A 210 -41.60 12.78 -8.79
CA ALA A 210 -42.59 11.92 -9.44
C ALA A 210 -43.96 12.03 -8.78
N LEU A 211 -44.06 12.09 -7.45
CA LEU A 211 -45.28 12.27 -6.72
C LEU A 211 -45.98 13.61 -7.12
N VAL A 212 -45.23 14.73 -7.15
CA VAL A 212 -45.79 16.01 -7.50
C VAL A 212 -46.30 16.04 -8.96
N ILE A 213 -45.58 15.40 -9.89
CA ILE A 213 -46.02 15.28 -11.30
C ILE A 213 -47.31 14.48 -11.40
N ILE A 214 -47.44 13.37 -10.65
CA ILE A 214 -48.69 12.59 -10.62
C ILE A 214 -49.83 13.42 -10.07
N LEU A 215 -49.66 14.16 -8.98
CA LEU A 215 -50.67 15.02 -8.41
C LEU A 215 -51.06 16.13 -9.39
N ALA A 216 -50.12 16.67 -10.16
CA ALA A 216 -50.37 17.65 -11.20
C ALA A 216 -51.23 17.06 -12.33
N ALA A 217 -51.00 15.85 -12.75
CA ALA A 217 -51.78 15.17 -13.77
C ALA A 217 -53.26 14.96 -13.36
N PHE A 218 -53.53 14.85 -12.06
CA PHE A 218 -54.88 14.79 -11.50
C PHE A 218 -55.47 16.15 -11.14
N GLY A 219 -54.75 17.25 -11.45
CA GLY A 219 -55.21 18.62 -11.15
C GLY A 219 -55.15 18.99 -9.66
N LEU A 220 -54.46 18.18 -8.83
CA LEU A 220 -54.35 18.36 -7.39
C LEU A 220 -53.09 19.13 -6.96
N ALA A 221 -52.14 19.36 -7.87
CA ALA A 221 -50.91 20.07 -7.56
C ALA A 221 -51.12 21.60 -7.57
N GLN A 222 -50.54 22.24 -6.52
CA GLN A 222 -50.45 23.69 -6.42
C GLN A 222 -49.00 24.12 -6.64
N ILE A 223 -48.80 25.38 -7.09
CA ILE A 223 -47.46 25.92 -7.44
C ILE A 223 -46.44 25.75 -6.28
N TRP A 224 -46.87 26.01 -5.05
CA TRP A 224 -45.98 25.88 -3.88
C TRP A 224 -45.48 24.45 -3.67
N MET A 225 -46.21 23.40 -4.09
CA MET A 225 -45.78 22.02 -4.00
C MET A 225 -44.54 21.76 -4.88
N SER A 226 -44.50 22.36 -6.09
CA SER A 226 -43.32 22.26 -6.97
C SER A 226 -42.11 22.97 -6.36
N VAL A 227 -42.33 24.14 -5.74
CA VAL A 227 -41.24 24.88 -5.06
C VAL A 227 -40.67 24.07 -3.90
N ILE A 228 -41.53 23.46 -3.07
CA ILE A 228 -41.06 22.59 -1.98
C ILE A 228 -40.39 21.33 -2.52
N ALA A 229 -40.85 20.72 -3.58
CA ALA A 229 -40.26 19.57 -4.20
C ALA A 229 -38.86 19.84 -4.78
N ASP A 230 -38.57 21.04 -5.22
CA ASP A 230 -37.25 21.42 -5.74
C ASP A 230 -36.31 21.92 -4.63
N THR A 231 -36.69 22.98 -3.95
CA THR A 231 -35.84 23.65 -2.98
C THR A 231 -35.84 22.94 -1.63
N GLY A 232 -37.01 22.56 -1.12
CA GLY A 232 -37.14 21.90 0.18
C GLY A 232 -36.44 20.54 0.21
N VAL A 233 -36.64 19.73 -0.82
CA VAL A 233 -35.95 18.41 -0.93
C VAL A 233 -34.44 18.57 -1.02
N SER A 234 -33.96 19.58 -1.78
CA SER A 234 -32.51 19.85 -1.87
C SER A 234 -31.92 20.21 -0.51
N VAL A 235 -32.56 21.03 0.30
CA VAL A 235 -32.13 21.38 1.65
C VAL A 235 -32.08 20.13 2.53
N VAL A 236 -33.11 19.28 2.49
CA VAL A 236 -33.12 18.02 3.25
C VAL A 236 -31.96 17.11 2.85
N CYS A 237 -31.69 16.97 1.55
CA CYS A 237 -30.56 16.17 1.04
C CYS A 237 -29.22 16.72 1.53
N VAL A 238 -29.03 18.03 1.58
CA VAL A 238 -27.81 18.65 2.15
C VAL A 238 -27.67 18.34 3.64
N ILE A 239 -28.75 18.44 4.41
CA ILE A 239 -28.73 18.11 5.84
C ILE A 239 -28.37 16.62 6.07
N ILE A 240 -28.92 15.71 5.25
CA ILE A 240 -28.60 14.29 5.29
C ILE A 240 -27.12 14.08 4.96
N ALA A 241 -26.60 14.72 3.91
CA ALA A 241 -25.18 14.63 3.53
C ALA A 241 -24.26 15.20 4.62
N ALA A 242 -24.61 16.32 5.24
CA ALA A 242 -23.83 16.93 6.32
C ALA A 242 -23.70 16.05 7.57
N ARG A 243 -24.63 15.12 7.81
CA ARG A 243 -24.52 14.13 8.91
C ARG A 243 -23.35 13.18 8.74
N LEU A 244 -22.86 12.94 7.51
CA LEU A 244 -21.68 12.11 7.25
C LEU A 244 -20.42 12.70 7.90
N LEU A 245 -20.30 14.03 7.99
CA LEU A 245 -19.16 14.70 8.63
C LEU A 245 -19.04 14.40 10.12
N LYS A 246 -20.15 14.08 10.78
CA LYS A 246 -20.21 13.78 12.21
C LYS A 246 -20.08 12.27 12.49
N LYS A 247 -20.11 11.43 11.47
CA LYS A 247 -20.07 9.97 11.63
C LYS A 247 -18.63 9.51 11.93
N LYS A 248 -18.45 8.84 13.06
CA LYS A 248 -17.18 8.17 13.40
C LYS A 248 -17.08 6.82 12.67
N TYR A 249 -15.95 6.57 11.99
CA TYR A 249 -15.69 5.36 11.21
C TYR A 249 -14.56 4.52 11.82
#